data_eb137e4787e606eb5fb833ffee567555
#
_entry.id   eb137e4787e606eb5fb833ffee567555
#
_cell.length_a   1.000
_cell.length_b   1.000
_cell.length_c   1.000
_cell.angle_alpha   90.00
_cell.angle_beta   90.00
_cell.angle_gamma   90.00
#
_symmetry.space_group_name_H-M   'P 1'
#
loop_
_entity.id
_entity.type
_entity.pdbx_description
1 polymer ?
#
loop_
_entity_poly.entity_id
_entity_poly.type
_entity_poly.pdbx_seq_one_letter_code
_entity_poly.pdbx_strand_id
1 'polypeptide(L)'
;YKLSVNYFYKGLDLLSIPYELKEVPFEDYSLRTLFFKTTQHPKGTLFICGGFDALLEELYFTNVRAALEEGYHVILFEGPGQSRAIRTYQKNFTPRWDLVVEAILQSYQEEIVSPKFGIGLSLGGLLIARASALNEHLFDKVVLYNYFPNMLDSFKTNIPKILHPYLKSQF
;
A
#
# COMPACT_ATOMS: atom_id res chain seq x y z
N TYR A 1 -2.11 8.97 -16.11
CA TYR A 1 -2.17 7.76 -15.27
C TYR A 1 -2.07 6.48 -16.11
N LYS A 2 -3.09 6.13 -16.94
CA LYS A 2 -3.10 4.88 -17.70
C LYS A 2 -1.85 4.70 -18.58
N LEU A 3 -1.40 5.76 -19.26
CA LEU A 3 -0.22 5.74 -20.11
C LEU A 3 1.07 5.49 -19.27
N SER A 4 1.22 6.15 -18.15
CA SER A 4 2.34 5.98 -17.22
C SER A 4 2.43 4.54 -16.71
N VAL A 5 1.30 3.97 -16.27
CA VAL A 5 1.21 2.57 -15.83
C VAL A 5 1.62 1.60 -16.94
N ASN A 6 1.14 1.81 -18.17
CA ASN A 6 1.50 0.95 -19.31
C ASN A 6 3.01 0.98 -19.61
N TYR A 7 3.64 2.15 -19.53
CA TYR A 7 5.09 2.26 -19.76
C TYR A 7 5.90 1.63 -18.64
N PHE A 8 5.42 1.68 -17.40
CA PHE A 8 6.06 1.02 -16.29
C PHE A 8 6.13 -0.51 -16.51
N TYR A 9 5.01 -1.16 -16.82
CA TYR A 9 5.00 -2.60 -17.08
C TYR A 9 5.85 -2.98 -18.28
N LYS A 10 5.77 -2.22 -19.39
CA LYS A 10 6.67 -2.42 -20.53
C LYS A 10 8.16 -2.31 -20.12
N GLY A 11 8.48 -1.41 -19.21
CA GLY A 11 9.83 -1.27 -18.68
C GLY A 11 10.28 -2.51 -17.91
N LEU A 12 9.43 -3.05 -17.03
CA LEU A 12 9.72 -4.29 -16.29
C LEU A 12 9.94 -5.47 -17.26
N ASP A 13 9.06 -5.59 -18.26
CA ASP A 13 9.16 -6.66 -19.29
C ASP A 13 10.46 -6.56 -20.09
N LEU A 14 10.82 -5.36 -20.56
CA LEU A 14 12.06 -5.11 -21.31
C LEU A 14 13.32 -5.38 -20.48
N LEU A 15 13.26 -5.11 -19.18
CA LEU A 15 14.36 -5.37 -18.24
C LEU A 15 14.35 -6.80 -17.70
N SER A 16 13.40 -7.63 -18.15
CA SER A 16 13.20 -9.01 -17.67
C SER A 16 13.09 -9.10 -16.14
N ILE A 17 12.43 -8.12 -15.51
CA ILE A 17 12.19 -8.11 -14.08
C ILE A 17 10.92 -8.91 -13.80
N PRO A 18 11.00 -10.06 -13.11
CA PRO A 18 9.83 -10.88 -12.83
C PRO A 18 8.93 -10.20 -11.80
N TYR A 19 7.65 -10.12 -12.09
CA TYR A 19 6.61 -9.65 -11.19
C TYR A 19 5.30 -10.41 -11.40
N GLU A 20 4.47 -10.42 -10.39
CA GLU A 20 3.11 -10.95 -10.47
C GLU A 20 2.14 -9.80 -10.15
N LEU A 21 1.28 -9.49 -11.13
CA LEU A 21 0.16 -8.56 -10.95
C LEU A 21 -1.07 -9.37 -10.57
N LYS A 22 -1.62 -9.11 -9.38
CA LYS A 22 -2.83 -9.79 -8.91
C LYS A 22 -3.93 -8.77 -8.58
N GLU A 23 -5.14 -9.10 -8.97
CA GLU A 23 -6.37 -8.40 -8.63
C GLU A 23 -7.04 -9.15 -7.47
N VAL A 24 -6.92 -8.63 -6.26
CA VAL A 24 -7.47 -9.23 -5.05
C VAL A 24 -8.93 -8.83 -4.89
N PRO A 25 -9.89 -9.75 -4.89
CA PRO A 25 -11.30 -9.44 -4.67
C PRO A 25 -11.52 -8.74 -3.32
N PHE A 26 -12.27 -7.65 -3.33
CA PHE A 26 -12.62 -6.91 -2.13
C PHE A 26 -13.96 -6.19 -2.32
N GLU A 27 -14.95 -6.53 -1.51
CA GLU A 27 -16.34 -6.03 -1.66
C GLU A 27 -16.87 -6.26 -3.09
N ASP A 28 -17.25 -5.19 -3.78
CA ASP A 28 -17.79 -5.18 -5.16
C ASP A 28 -16.74 -4.78 -6.23
N TYR A 29 -15.45 -4.74 -5.87
CA TYR A 29 -14.34 -4.35 -6.75
C TYR A 29 -13.07 -5.18 -6.44
N SER A 30 -11.93 -4.82 -7.03
CA SER A 30 -10.65 -5.47 -6.77
C SER A 30 -9.58 -4.48 -6.32
N LEU A 31 -8.70 -4.97 -5.45
CA LEU A 31 -7.48 -4.28 -5.02
C LEU A 31 -6.32 -4.75 -5.91
N ARG A 32 -5.55 -3.82 -6.42
CA ARG A 32 -4.39 -4.15 -7.25
C ARG A 32 -3.16 -4.32 -6.37
N THR A 33 -2.44 -5.39 -6.63
CA THR A 33 -1.19 -5.72 -5.94
C THR A 33 -0.10 -6.08 -6.94
N LEU A 34 1.15 -5.85 -6.56
CA LEU A 34 2.35 -6.27 -7.29
C LEU A 34 3.24 -7.08 -6.38
N PHE A 35 3.50 -8.32 -6.76
CA PHE A 35 4.35 -9.22 -6.00
C PHE A 35 5.69 -9.42 -6.71
N PHE A 36 6.78 -9.23 -5.96
CA PHE A 36 8.15 -9.46 -6.38
C PHE A 36 8.80 -10.49 -5.46
N LYS A 37 9.31 -11.58 -6.04
CA LYS A 37 9.98 -12.66 -5.30
C LYS A 37 11.48 -12.42 -5.30
N THR A 38 12.11 -12.46 -4.13
CA THR A 38 13.58 -12.55 -4.08
C THR A 38 14.05 -13.89 -4.64
N THR A 39 15.20 -13.89 -5.30
CA THR A 39 15.88 -15.11 -5.77
C THR A 39 16.71 -15.78 -4.68
N GLN A 40 16.86 -15.11 -3.53
CA GLN A 40 17.54 -15.65 -2.35
C GLN A 40 16.58 -16.50 -1.52
N HIS A 41 17.12 -17.21 -0.52
CA HIS A 41 16.27 -17.79 0.53
C HIS A 41 15.55 -16.67 1.28
N PRO A 42 14.20 -16.61 1.25
CA PRO A 42 13.49 -15.43 1.74
C PRO A 42 13.55 -15.32 3.26
N LYS A 43 13.88 -14.13 3.75
CA LYS A 43 13.92 -13.78 5.19
C LYS A 43 12.54 -13.40 5.75
N GLY A 44 11.54 -13.23 4.90
CA GLY A 44 10.19 -12.80 5.24
C GLY A 44 9.51 -12.10 4.07
N THR A 45 8.30 -11.57 4.29
CA THR A 45 7.51 -10.85 3.29
C THR A 45 7.19 -9.44 3.75
N LEU A 46 7.53 -8.45 2.93
CA LEU A 46 7.21 -7.04 3.14
C LEU A 46 5.91 -6.69 2.40
N PHE A 47 4.94 -6.16 3.13
CA PHE A 47 3.69 -5.60 2.60
C PHE A 47 3.79 -4.08 2.64
N ILE A 48 3.85 -3.43 1.48
CA ILE A 48 4.15 -2.02 1.37
C ILE A 48 2.95 -1.26 0.82
N CYS A 49 2.47 -0.29 1.59
CA CYS A 49 1.36 0.59 1.25
C CYS A 49 1.82 2.05 1.17
N GLY A 50 1.44 2.71 0.10
CA GLY A 50 1.76 4.12 -0.13
C GLY A 50 0.79 5.10 0.54
N GLY A 51 1.04 6.38 0.31
CA GLY A 51 0.25 7.48 0.85
C GLY A 51 -1.01 7.83 0.05
N PHE A 52 -1.43 9.08 0.21
CA PHE A 52 -2.67 9.61 -0.36
C PHE A 52 -2.69 9.56 -1.89
N ASP A 53 -1.60 9.95 -2.52
CA ASP A 53 -1.42 10.09 -3.96
C ASP A 53 -0.43 9.09 -4.58
N ALA A 54 0.10 8.18 -3.76
CA ALA A 54 1.09 7.21 -4.19
C ALA A 54 0.53 6.23 -5.24
N LEU A 55 1.39 5.87 -6.19
CA LEU A 55 1.15 4.80 -7.16
C LEU A 55 1.98 3.56 -6.78
N LEU A 56 1.49 2.36 -7.10
CA LEU A 56 2.27 1.13 -6.91
C LEU A 56 3.60 1.21 -7.67
N GLU A 57 3.57 1.80 -8.84
CA GLU A 57 4.72 1.99 -9.72
C GLU A 57 5.83 2.84 -9.07
N GLU A 58 5.46 3.86 -8.28
CA GLU A 58 6.40 4.69 -7.53
C GLU A 58 7.02 3.94 -6.35
N LEU A 59 6.22 3.13 -5.66
CA LEU A 59 6.70 2.29 -4.55
C LEU A 59 7.74 1.26 -5.02
N TYR A 60 7.64 0.80 -6.25
CA TYR A 60 8.64 -0.08 -6.86
C TYR A 60 10.02 0.55 -6.83
N PHE A 61 10.16 1.79 -7.34
CA PHE A 61 11.46 2.46 -7.46
C PHE A 61 12.11 2.76 -6.11
N THR A 62 11.30 3.00 -5.09
CA THR A 62 11.79 3.42 -3.78
C THR A 62 12.07 2.26 -2.82
N ASN A 63 11.43 1.10 -3.02
CA ASN A 63 11.44 0.04 -2.01
C ASN A 63 11.84 -1.34 -2.52
N VAL A 64 11.43 -1.72 -3.74
CA VAL A 64 11.46 -3.13 -4.15
C VAL A 64 12.89 -3.64 -4.34
N ARG A 65 13.71 -2.90 -5.07
CA ARG A 65 15.07 -3.35 -5.39
C ARG A 65 15.90 -3.65 -4.12
N ALA A 66 15.96 -2.69 -3.21
CA ALA A 66 16.70 -2.86 -1.96
C ALA A 66 16.17 -4.03 -1.12
N ALA A 67 14.85 -4.19 -1.05
CA ALA A 67 14.22 -5.28 -0.32
C ALA A 67 14.55 -6.66 -0.90
N LEU A 68 14.56 -6.80 -2.23
CA LEU A 68 14.93 -8.04 -2.91
C LEU A 68 16.41 -8.37 -2.72
N GLU A 69 17.30 -7.36 -2.82
CA GLU A 69 18.76 -7.50 -2.56
C GLU A 69 19.03 -7.93 -1.11
N GLU A 70 18.20 -7.46 -0.16
CA GLU A 70 18.25 -7.88 1.25
C GLU A 70 17.57 -9.24 1.53
N GLY A 71 16.96 -9.88 0.52
CA GLY A 71 16.39 -11.21 0.63
C GLY A 71 14.96 -11.25 1.17
N TYR A 72 14.14 -10.22 0.92
CA TYR A 72 12.73 -10.21 1.26
C TYR A 72 11.85 -10.39 0.03
N HIS A 73 10.73 -11.09 0.17
CA HIS A 73 9.62 -10.97 -0.75
C HIS A 73 8.92 -9.63 -0.56
N VAL A 74 8.39 -9.03 -1.63
CA VAL A 74 7.72 -7.73 -1.57
C VAL A 74 6.36 -7.79 -2.23
N ILE A 75 5.32 -7.43 -1.48
CA ILE A 75 3.96 -7.22 -1.99
C ILE A 75 3.66 -5.73 -1.84
N LEU A 76 3.60 -5.04 -2.98
CA LEU A 76 3.06 -3.68 -3.04
C LEU A 76 1.54 -3.76 -3.19
N PHE A 77 0.81 -2.93 -2.48
CA PHE A 77 -0.64 -2.92 -2.57
C PHE A 77 -1.23 -1.52 -2.44
N GLU A 78 -2.39 -1.33 -3.07
CA GLU A 78 -3.25 -0.16 -2.92
C GLU A 78 -4.62 -0.59 -2.39
N GLY A 79 -5.26 0.29 -1.66
CA GLY A 79 -6.60 0.07 -1.13
C GLY A 79 -7.60 1.16 -1.52
N PRO A 80 -8.81 1.14 -0.96
CA PRO A 80 -9.82 2.17 -1.22
C PRO A 80 -9.27 3.56 -0.88
N GLY A 81 -9.62 4.54 -1.71
CA GLY A 81 -9.12 5.92 -1.62
C GLY A 81 -7.79 6.16 -2.34
N GLN A 82 -7.08 5.11 -2.73
CA GLN A 82 -5.79 5.23 -3.41
C GLN A 82 -5.92 4.94 -4.91
N SER A 83 -5.01 5.53 -5.68
CA SER A 83 -4.69 5.23 -7.07
C SER A 83 -5.87 4.74 -7.93
N ARG A 84 -5.91 3.44 -8.28
CA ARG A 84 -6.93 2.84 -9.13
C ARG A 84 -8.29 2.75 -8.43
N ALA A 85 -8.32 2.46 -7.14
CA ALA A 85 -9.57 2.31 -6.40
C ALA A 85 -10.42 3.59 -6.47
N ILE A 86 -9.82 4.75 -6.29
CA ILE A 86 -10.54 6.02 -6.44
C ILE A 86 -10.78 6.39 -7.91
N ARG A 87 -9.82 6.19 -8.82
CA ARG A 87 -9.91 6.63 -10.21
C ARG A 87 -10.84 5.77 -11.07
N THR A 88 -10.96 4.49 -10.77
CA THR A 88 -11.73 3.53 -11.59
C THR A 88 -13.04 3.16 -10.93
N TYR A 89 -13.03 2.94 -9.62
CA TYR A 89 -14.19 2.43 -8.89
C TYR A 89 -14.85 3.49 -8.01
N GLN A 90 -14.28 4.70 -7.92
CA GLN A 90 -14.76 5.81 -7.09
C GLN A 90 -14.88 5.44 -5.60
N LYS A 91 -14.02 4.53 -5.13
CA LYS A 91 -13.98 4.08 -3.74
C LYS A 91 -13.13 5.02 -2.91
N ASN A 92 -13.72 5.57 -1.85
CA ASN A 92 -13.07 6.45 -0.89
C ASN A 92 -12.31 5.65 0.19
N PHE A 93 -11.47 6.32 0.97
CA PHE A 93 -10.81 5.70 2.12
C PHE A 93 -11.81 5.09 3.10
N THR A 94 -11.45 3.94 3.64
CA THR A 94 -12.21 3.25 4.68
C THR A 94 -11.49 3.32 6.03
N PRO A 95 -12.20 3.46 7.15
CA PRO A 95 -11.61 3.30 8.46
C PRO A 95 -11.26 1.83 8.80
N ARG A 96 -11.80 0.86 8.06
CA ARG A 96 -11.59 -0.58 8.22
C ARG A 96 -10.45 -1.08 7.32
N TRP A 97 -9.26 -0.48 7.50
CA TRP A 97 -8.07 -0.86 6.74
C TRP A 97 -7.54 -2.26 7.10
N ASP A 98 -7.93 -2.77 8.26
CA ASP A 98 -7.73 -4.15 8.68
C ASP A 98 -8.29 -5.15 7.66
N LEU A 99 -9.53 -4.94 7.21
CA LEU A 99 -10.18 -5.81 6.22
C LEU A 99 -9.46 -5.78 4.85
N VAL A 100 -8.92 -4.63 4.46
CA VAL A 100 -8.12 -4.48 3.24
C VAL A 100 -6.86 -5.35 3.32
N VAL A 101 -6.14 -5.26 4.44
CA VAL A 101 -4.92 -6.04 4.67
C VAL A 101 -5.24 -7.53 4.78
N GLU A 102 -6.31 -7.91 5.49
CA GLU A 102 -6.76 -9.31 5.58
C GLU A 102 -7.02 -9.93 4.21
N ALA A 103 -7.77 -9.24 3.34
CA ALA A 103 -8.06 -9.73 2.00
C ALA A 103 -6.78 -9.98 1.18
N ILE A 104 -5.79 -9.09 1.32
CA ILE A 104 -4.50 -9.24 0.65
C ILE A 104 -3.72 -10.42 1.24
N LEU A 105 -3.60 -10.51 2.57
CA LEU A 105 -2.92 -11.62 3.22
C LEU A 105 -3.54 -12.97 2.85
N GLN A 106 -4.86 -13.05 2.84
CA GLN A 106 -5.58 -14.27 2.45
C GLN A 106 -5.31 -14.65 0.98
N SER A 107 -5.25 -13.66 0.08
CA SER A 107 -4.99 -13.90 -1.34
C SER A 107 -3.58 -14.43 -1.62
N TYR A 108 -2.63 -14.20 -0.72
CA TYR A 108 -1.23 -14.61 -0.83
C TYR A 108 -0.80 -15.64 0.23
N GLN A 109 -1.74 -16.31 0.90
CA GLN A 109 -1.47 -17.19 2.05
C GLN A 109 -0.45 -18.31 1.75
N GLU A 110 -0.39 -18.78 0.49
CA GLU A 110 0.53 -19.86 0.07
C GLU A 110 1.91 -19.33 -0.33
N GLU A 111 2.01 -18.04 -0.68
CA GLU A 111 3.27 -17.40 -1.13
C GLU A 111 3.98 -16.61 -0.02
N ILE A 112 3.27 -16.31 1.07
CA ILE A 112 3.82 -15.55 2.20
C ILE A 112 4.87 -16.38 2.94
N VAL A 113 6.04 -15.78 3.11
CA VAL A 113 7.08 -16.29 4.01
C VAL A 113 7.10 -15.42 5.26
N SER A 114 6.98 -16.05 6.43
CA SER A 114 7.10 -15.35 7.72
C SER A 114 8.55 -15.01 8.04
N PRO A 115 8.81 -13.93 8.79
CA PRO A 115 7.83 -12.99 9.35
C PRO A 115 7.22 -12.05 8.31
N LYS A 116 6.00 -11.57 8.61
CA LYS A 116 5.25 -10.59 7.81
C LYS A 116 5.52 -9.18 8.34
N PHE A 117 5.91 -8.28 7.46
CA PHE A 117 6.19 -6.88 7.83
C PHE A 117 5.25 -5.93 7.09
N GLY A 118 4.53 -5.10 7.83
CA GLY A 118 3.71 -4.01 7.27
C GLY A 118 4.52 -2.71 7.18
N ILE A 119 4.64 -2.13 5.98
CA ILE A 119 5.35 -0.87 5.78
C ILE A 119 4.39 0.15 5.19
N GLY A 120 4.20 1.26 5.90
CA GLY A 120 3.34 2.35 5.46
C GLY A 120 4.11 3.65 5.24
N LEU A 121 3.99 4.22 4.04
CA LEU A 121 4.63 5.49 3.67
C LEU A 121 3.61 6.63 3.71
N SER A 122 3.93 7.74 4.37
CA SER A 122 3.06 8.92 4.47
C SER A 122 1.70 8.54 5.10
N LEU A 123 0.56 8.82 4.43
CA LEU A 123 -0.76 8.36 4.87
C LEU A 123 -0.81 6.83 5.05
N GLY A 124 -0.07 6.07 4.25
CA GLY A 124 0.07 4.62 4.42
C GLY A 124 0.56 4.22 5.81
N GLY A 125 1.38 5.05 6.46
CA GLY A 125 1.79 4.85 7.85
C GLY A 125 0.60 4.85 8.82
N LEU A 126 -0.33 5.81 8.67
CA LEU A 126 -1.57 5.82 9.44
C LEU A 126 -2.45 4.60 9.12
N LEU A 127 -2.56 4.23 7.84
CA LEU A 127 -3.39 3.10 7.41
C LEU A 127 -2.88 1.76 7.97
N ILE A 128 -1.58 1.51 7.90
CA ILE A 128 -0.93 0.31 8.45
C ILE A 128 -1.03 0.29 9.99
N ALA A 129 -0.77 1.42 10.66
CA ALA A 129 -0.92 1.52 12.11
C ALA A 129 -2.36 1.21 12.54
N ARG A 130 -3.34 1.76 11.83
CA ARG A 130 -4.76 1.52 12.10
C ARG A 130 -5.15 0.05 11.86
N ALA A 131 -4.72 -0.54 10.76
CA ALA A 131 -4.96 -1.96 10.48
C ALA A 131 -4.43 -2.84 11.61
N SER A 132 -3.18 -2.64 12.01
CA SER A 132 -2.54 -3.40 13.09
C SER A 132 -3.18 -3.16 14.47
N ALA A 133 -3.72 -1.96 14.72
CA ALA A 133 -4.46 -1.69 15.96
C ALA A 133 -5.84 -2.35 16.02
N LEU A 134 -6.47 -2.59 14.85
CA LEU A 134 -7.76 -3.27 14.76
C LEU A 134 -7.63 -4.80 14.72
N ASN A 135 -6.49 -5.29 14.20
CA ASN A 135 -6.17 -6.72 14.17
C ASN A 135 -4.65 -6.91 14.34
N GLU A 136 -4.23 -7.34 15.52
CA GLU A 136 -2.83 -7.53 15.90
C GLU A 136 -2.12 -8.70 15.19
N HIS A 137 -2.87 -9.58 14.52
CA HIS A 137 -2.33 -10.76 13.84
C HIS A 137 -1.94 -10.52 12.37
N LEU A 138 -2.17 -9.31 11.85
CA LEU A 138 -1.88 -9.00 10.45
C LEU A 138 -0.38 -9.03 10.15
N PHE A 139 0.43 -8.43 11.02
CA PHE A 139 1.86 -8.28 10.82
C PHE A 139 2.63 -8.62 12.10
N ASP A 140 3.81 -9.22 11.94
CA ASP A 140 4.73 -9.47 13.04
C ASP A 140 5.43 -8.18 13.51
N LYS A 141 5.68 -7.26 12.58
CA LYS A 141 6.21 -5.91 12.84
C LYS A 141 5.71 -4.92 11.82
N VAL A 142 5.68 -3.64 12.19
CA VAL A 142 5.31 -2.54 11.28
C VAL A 142 6.38 -1.45 11.25
N VAL A 143 6.54 -0.82 10.09
CA VAL A 143 7.37 0.36 9.89
C VAL A 143 6.47 1.48 9.37
N LEU A 144 6.41 2.58 10.12
CA LEU A 144 5.59 3.74 9.82
C LEU A 144 6.50 4.89 9.37
N TYR A 145 6.62 5.06 8.06
CA TYR A 145 7.47 6.10 7.48
C TYR A 145 6.65 7.37 7.25
N ASN A 146 6.97 8.43 8.02
CA ASN A 146 6.19 9.67 8.11
C ASN A 146 4.78 9.46 8.70
N TYR A 147 4.70 8.80 9.84
CA TYR A 147 3.45 8.63 10.56
C TYR A 147 2.90 9.97 11.08
N PHE A 148 1.58 10.16 10.92
CA PHE A 148 0.82 11.21 11.59
C PHE A 148 -0.49 10.63 12.14
N PRO A 149 -0.88 11.01 13.39
CA PRO A 149 -2.00 10.34 14.08
C PRO A 149 -3.37 10.75 13.55
N ASN A 150 -3.46 11.91 12.89
CA ASN A 150 -4.73 12.49 12.41
C ASN A 150 -4.52 13.25 11.12
N MET A 151 -5.19 12.78 10.07
CA MET A 151 -5.11 13.38 8.73
C MET A 151 -5.64 14.83 8.71
N LEU A 152 -6.76 15.08 9.40
CA LEU A 152 -7.36 16.42 9.45
C LEU A 152 -6.43 17.45 10.10
N ASP A 153 -5.73 17.07 11.16
CA ASP A 153 -4.80 17.97 11.84
C ASP A 153 -3.56 18.27 10.99
N SER A 154 -3.09 17.27 10.23
CA SER A 154 -2.02 17.47 9.25
C SER A 154 -2.42 18.45 8.13
N PHE A 155 -3.65 18.40 7.66
CA PHE A 155 -4.15 19.38 6.69
C PHE A 155 -4.29 20.78 7.31
N LYS A 156 -4.79 20.89 8.54
CA LYS A 156 -4.94 22.19 9.23
C LYS A 156 -3.62 22.93 9.41
N THR A 157 -2.52 22.22 9.63
CA THR A 157 -1.19 22.87 9.78
C THR A 157 -0.72 23.55 8.51
N ASN A 158 -1.19 23.12 7.35
CA ASN A 158 -0.78 23.60 6.02
C ASN A 158 -1.78 24.55 5.35
N ILE A 159 -2.93 24.78 5.98
CA ILE A 159 -4.02 25.59 5.44
C ILE A 159 -4.29 26.80 6.34
N PRO A 160 -4.51 28.01 5.80
CA PRO A 160 -4.87 29.19 6.58
C PRO A 160 -6.04 28.93 7.53
N LYS A 161 -5.94 29.39 8.77
CA LYS A 161 -6.94 29.14 9.83
C LYS A 161 -8.37 29.51 9.43
N ILE A 162 -8.53 30.54 8.59
CA ILE A 162 -9.83 30.99 8.09
C ILE A 162 -10.57 29.92 7.29
N LEU A 163 -9.86 28.93 6.70
CA LEU A 163 -10.45 27.85 5.91
C LEU A 163 -10.73 26.60 6.74
N HIS A 164 -10.30 26.51 8.02
CA HIS A 164 -10.50 25.32 8.87
C HIS A 164 -11.97 24.91 9.06
N PRO A 165 -12.96 25.83 9.16
CA PRO A 165 -14.36 25.44 9.26
C PRO A 165 -14.86 24.63 8.05
N TYR A 166 -14.34 24.92 6.86
CA TYR A 166 -14.74 24.25 5.61
C TYR A 166 -14.16 22.85 5.48
N LEU A 167 -13.05 22.54 6.17
CA LEU A 167 -12.44 21.20 6.17
C LEU A 167 -13.32 20.19 6.91
N LYS A 168 -14.02 20.60 7.96
CA LYS A 168 -14.87 19.71 8.78
C LYS A 168 -16.07 19.13 8.02
N SER A 169 -16.49 19.77 6.92
CA SER A 169 -17.63 19.30 6.12
C SER A 169 -17.26 18.27 5.05
N GLN A 170 -15.96 17.99 4.85
CA GLN A 170 -15.46 17.11 3.81
C GLN A 170 -14.83 15.80 4.38
N PHE A 171 -14.73 15.70 5.69
CA PHE A 171 -14.19 14.56 6.45
C PHE A 171 -15.19 14.19 7.58
#